data_7e28bf545ba4d17ae8c3055b2ae4abb2
#
_entry.id   7e28bf545ba4d17ae8c3055b2ae4abb2
#
_cell.length_a   1.000
_cell.length_b   1.000
_cell.length_c   1.000
_cell.angle_alpha   90.00
_cell.angle_beta   90.00
_cell.angle_gamma   90.00
#
_symmetry.space_group_name_H-M   'P 1'
#
loop_
_entity.id
_entity.type
_entity.pdbx_description
1 polymer ?
#
loop_
_entity_poly.entity_id
_entity_poly.type
_entity_poly.pdbx_seq_one_letter_code
_entity_poly.pdbx_strand_id
1 'polypeptide(L)'
;VLVRRALEELQDHVHYYYRHRRSAAFCQMAAQTIDELKSAGLSGAQLAELAPDCGPESGKLSELALIFQGYETLLAGTGMDPADRLELAADRLEAALARGELPDFLREREVFIDEFDTFNAPKKRLMGAMLAALPTVTVALCDDGAPMVPGDMGLFSGAKQVAAQLRQLARKNGADAAVPELLRRDLRHKDAPGLAAVTELLETGTC
;
A
#
# COMPACT_ATOMS: atom_id res chain seq x y z
N VAL A 1 -2.85 -21.50 -3.32
CA VAL A 1 -3.84 -22.36 -4.03
C VAL A 1 -4.13 -21.78 -5.42
N LEU A 2 -4.56 -20.50 -5.55
CA LEU A 2 -4.99 -19.92 -6.84
C LEU A 2 -3.85 -19.84 -7.88
N VAL A 3 -2.63 -19.42 -7.51
CA VAL A 3 -1.49 -19.38 -8.44
C VAL A 3 -1.18 -20.77 -9.01
N ARG A 4 -1.27 -21.82 -8.19
CA ARG A 4 -1.08 -23.19 -8.67
C ARG A 4 -2.13 -23.58 -9.71
N ARG A 5 -3.39 -23.21 -9.46
CA ARG A 5 -4.49 -23.47 -10.38
C ARG A 5 -4.32 -22.68 -11.69
N ALA A 6 -3.93 -21.41 -11.60
CA ALA A 6 -3.60 -20.62 -12.79
C ALA A 6 -2.51 -21.28 -13.63
N LEU A 7 -1.43 -21.77 -13.00
CA LEU A 7 -0.36 -22.49 -13.68
C LEU A 7 -0.82 -23.82 -14.31
N GLU A 8 -1.77 -24.52 -13.69
CA GLU A 8 -2.37 -25.76 -14.25
C GLU A 8 -3.23 -25.43 -15.47
N GLU A 9 -4.00 -24.35 -15.46
CA GLU A 9 -4.81 -23.90 -16.60
C GLU A 9 -3.97 -23.32 -17.76
N LEU A 10 -2.83 -22.69 -17.45
CA LEU A 10 -1.93 -22.07 -18.42
C LEU A 10 -0.77 -22.97 -18.89
N GLN A 11 -0.81 -24.26 -18.59
CA GLN A 11 0.33 -25.18 -18.79
C GLN A 11 0.94 -25.16 -20.19
N ASP A 12 0.15 -24.92 -21.23
CA ASP A 12 0.58 -24.92 -22.63
C ASP A 12 1.17 -23.55 -23.07
N HIS A 13 1.04 -22.53 -22.23
CA HIS A 13 1.51 -21.15 -22.49
C HIS A 13 2.69 -20.75 -21.62
N VAL A 14 3.08 -21.58 -20.65
CA VAL A 14 4.21 -21.31 -19.75
C VAL A 14 5.42 -22.13 -20.22
N HIS A 15 6.35 -21.46 -20.90
CA HIS A 15 7.57 -22.09 -21.46
C HIS A 15 8.80 -21.83 -20.62
N TYR A 16 9.00 -20.59 -20.16
CA TYR A 16 10.13 -20.18 -19.35
C TYR A 16 10.13 -20.85 -17.99
N TYR A 17 8.98 -20.85 -17.30
CA TYR A 17 8.80 -21.46 -16.00
C TYR A 17 8.33 -22.93 -16.08
N TYR A 18 8.29 -23.54 -17.25
CA TYR A 18 7.77 -24.88 -17.48
C TYR A 18 8.32 -25.93 -16.49
N ARG A 19 9.63 -25.94 -16.23
CA ARG A 19 10.27 -26.91 -15.31
C ARG A 19 9.87 -26.73 -13.87
N HIS A 20 9.48 -25.52 -13.46
CA HIS A 20 9.19 -25.16 -12.07
C HIS A 20 7.69 -25.04 -11.77
N ARG A 21 6.82 -25.06 -12.77
CA ARG A 21 5.37 -24.79 -12.62
C ARG A 21 4.62 -25.71 -11.63
N ARG A 22 5.17 -26.91 -11.34
CA ARG A 22 4.61 -27.83 -10.34
C ARG A 22 5.27 -27.74 -8.97
N SER A 23 6.31 -26.94 -8.82
CA SER A 23 7.00 -26.77 -7.55
C SER A 23 6.19 -25.90 -6.59
N ALA A 24 5.99 -26.38 -5.36
CA ALA A 24 5.33 -25.61 -4.32
C ALA A 24 6.10 -24.32 -4.00
N ALA A 25 7.44 -24.38 -3.99
CA ALA A 25 8.30 -23.21 -3.75
C ALA A 25 8.12 -22.15 -4.86
N PHE A 26 8.03 -22.57 -6.12
CA PHE A 26 7.78 -21.63 -7.22
C PHE A 26 6.38 -21.00 -7.11
N CYS A 27 5.33 -21.79 -6.81
CA CYS A 27 3.99 -21.24 -6.61
C CYS A 27 3.93 -20.22 -5.47
N GLN A 28 4.68 -20.45 -4.39
CA GLN A 28 4.76 -19.51 -3.28
C GLN A 28 5.51 -18.24 -3.68
N MET A 29 6.64 -18.35 -4.34
CA MET A 29 7.41 -17.22 -4.83
C MET A 29 6.61 -16.38 -5.84
N ALA A 30 5.93 -17.01 -6.78
CA ALA A 30 5.07 -16.33 -7.74
C ALA A 30 3.90 -15.60 -7.05
N ALA A 31 3.30 -16.20 -6.02
CA ALA A 31 2.27 -15.53 -5.22
C ALA A 31 2.82 -14.30 -4.50
N GLN A 32 3.98 -14.39 -3.86
CA GLN A 32 4.62 -13.25 -3.22
C GLN A 32 4.94 -12.12 -4.23
N THR A 33 5.46 -12.49 -5.40
CA THR A 33 5.75 -11.50 -6.46
C THR A 33 4.47 -10.82 -6.95
N ILE A 34 3.38 -11.55 -7.10
CA ILE A 34 2.07 -10.98 -7.45
C ILE A 34 1.60 -10.00 -6.35
N ASP A 35 1.73 -10.37 -5.08
CA ASP A 35 1.37 -9.50 -3.96
C ASP A 35 2.22 -8.21 -3.93
N GLU A 36 3.52 -8.31 -4.22
CA GLU A 36 4.41 -7.16 -4.35
C GLU A 36 4.01 -6.25 -5.52
N LEU A 37 3.71 -6.82 -6.69
CA LEU A 37 3.24 -6.07 -7.86
C LEU A 37 1.92 -5.36 -7.58
N LYS A 38 0.96 -6.03 -6.97
CA LYS A 38 -0.32 -5.41 -6.53
C LYS A 38 -0.06 -4.29 -5.51
N SER A 39 0.85 -4.49 -4.58
CA SER A 39 1.24 -3.47 -3.61
C SER A 39 1.90 -2.25 -4.27
N ALA A 40 2.55 -2.45 -5.40
CA ALA A 40 3.08 -1.38 -6.24
C ALA A 40 2.01 -0.72 -7.15
N GLY A 41 0.77 -1.24 -7.16
CA GLY A 41 -0.34 -0.75 -7.99
C GLY A 41 -0.31 -1.25 -9.43
N LEU A 42 0.34 -2.40 -9.68
CA LEU A 42 0.38 -3.03 -11.00
C LEU A 42 -0.61 -4.19 -11.08
N SER A 43 -1.33 -4.25 -12.20
CA SER A 43 -2.14 -5.40 -12.60
C SER A 43 -1.38 -6.33 -13.55
N GLY A 44 -1.89 -7.55 -13.76
CA GLY A 44 -1.34 -8.47 -14.73
C GLY A 44 -1.37 -7.92 -16.18
N ALA A 45 -2.40 -7.13 -16.52
CA ALA A 45 -2.50 -6.47 -17.82
C ALA A 45 -1.42 -5.40 -18.01
N GLN A 46 -1.22 -4.53 -17.01
CA GLN A 46 -0.17 -3.50 -17.06
C GLN A 46 1.24 -4.12 -17.10
N LEU A 47 1.47 -5.21 -16.36
CA LEU A 47 2.74 -5.92 -16.45
C LEU A 47 2.96 -6.51 -17.84
N ALA A 48 1.91 -7.03 -18.50
CA ALA A 48 2.01 -7.53 -19.88
C ALA A 48 2.35 -6.44 -20.89
N GLU A 49 1.87 -5.22 -20.70
CA GLU A 49 2.21 -4.05 -21.52
C GLU A 49 3.68 -3.62 -21.34
N LEU A 50 4.20 -3.69 -20.12
CA LEU A 50 5.56 -3.27 -19.79
C LEU A 50 6.62 -4.33 -20.12
N ALA A 51 6.27 -5.60 -20.05
CA ALA A 51 7.21 -6.72 -20.16
C ALA A 51 8.05 -6.72 -21.46
N PRO A 52 7.51 -6.37 -22.66
CA PRO A 52 8.30 -6.33 -23.91
C PRO A 52 9.49 -5.38 -23.85
N ASP A 53 9.39 -4.28 -23.11
CA ASP A 53 10.40 -3.23 -23.03
C ASP A 53 11.51 -3.55 -22.00
N CYS A 54 11.40 -4.67 -21.27
CA CYS A 54 12.33 -5.06 -20.22
C CYS A 54 13.57 -5.84 -20.72
N GLY A 55 13.91 -5.77 -21.99
CA GLY A 55 15.13 -6.34 -22.55
C GLY A 55 15.25 -7.85 -22.33
N PRO A 56 16.39 -8.36 -21.78
CA PRO A 56 16.62 -9.80 -21.60
C PRO A 56 15.59 -10.51 -20.70
N GLU A 57 14.93 -9.79 -19.82
CA GLU A 57 13.95 -10.32 -18.88
C GLU A 57 12.51 -10.36 -19.46
N SER A 58 12.31 -9.85 -20.67
CA SER A 58 10.98 -9.73 -21.30
C SER A 58 10.19 -11.04 -21.31
N GLY A 59 10.84 -12.15 -21.65
CA GLY A 59 10.19 -13.47 -21.66
C GLY A 59 9.72 -13.94 -20.29
N LYS A 60 10.52 -13.72 -19.25
CA LYS A 60 10.13 -14.02 -17.85
C LYS A 60 8.95 -13.19 -17.41
N LEU A 61 9.02 -11.88 -17.67
CA LEU A 61 8.00 -10.94 -17.23
C LEU A 61 6.69 -11.14 -17.97
N SER A 62 6.75 -11.47 -19.28
CA SER A 62 5.56 -11.80 -20.06
C SER A 62 4.84 -13.05 -19.52
N GLU A 63 5.58 -14.11 -19.17
CA GLU A 63 4.96 -15.29 -18.55
C GLU A 63 4.48 -15.02 -17.12
N LEU A 64 5.19 -14.22 -16.35
CA LEU A 64 4.72 -13.78 -15.04
C LEU A 64 3.43 -12.98 -15.15
N ALA A 65 3.33 -12.08 -16.13
CA ALA A 65 2.12 -11.32 -16.43
C ALA A 65 0.94 -12.24 -16.78
N LEU A 66 1.19 -13.28 -17.59
CA LEU A 66 0.18 -14.29 -17.93
C LEU A 66 -0.31 -15.05 -16.70
N ILE A 67 0.62 -15.49 -15.82
CA ILE A 67 0.29 -16.16 -14.56
C ILE A 67 -0.52 -15.23 -13.65
N PHE A 68 -0.14 -13.96 -13.59
CA PHE A 68 -0.84 -12.96 -12.80
C PHE A 68 -2.27 -12.72 -13.30
N GLN A 69 -2.48 -12.57 -14.61
CA GLN A 69 -3.82 -12.45 -15.21
C GLN A 69 -4.68 -13.68 -14.94
N GLY A 70 -4.10 -14.89 -15.04
CA GLY A 70 -4.78 -16.14 -14.68
C GLY A 70 -5.19 -16.17 -13.20
N TYR A 71 -4.30 -15.71 -12.31
CA TYR A 71 -4.62 -15.55 -10.90
C TYR A 71 -5.76 -14.55 -10.66
N GLU A 72 -5.73 -13.37 -11.31
CA GLU A 72 -6.79 -12.35 -11.19
C GLU A 72 -8.14 -12.89 -11.67
N THR A 73 -8.15 -13.62 -12.79
CA THR A 73 -9.36 -14.26 -13.33
C THR A 73 -9.97 -15.26 -12.36
N LEU A 74 -9.15 -16.14 -11.77
CA LEU A 74 -9.60 -17.11 -10.77
C LEU A 74 -10.06 -16.44 -9.48
N LEU A 75 -9.38 -15.40 -9.05
CA LEU A 75 -9.73 -14.64 -7.86
C LEU A 75 -11.10 -13.95 -8.01
N ALA A 76 -11.37 -13.35 -9.18
CA ALA A 76 -12.65 -12.71 -9.47
C ALA A 76 -13.84 -13.69 -9.35
N GLY A 77 -13.62 -14.98 -9.62
CA GLY A 77 -14.61 -16.03 -9.47
C GLY A 77 -14.79 -16.55 -8.03
N THR A 78 -13.86 -16.31 -7.13
CA THR A 78 -13.83 -16.89 -5.79
C THR A 78 -13.87 -15.88 -4.64
N GLY A 79 -13.57 -14.61 -4.91
CA GLY A 79 -13.53 -13.57 -3.88
C GLY A 79 -12.74 -12.35 -4.31
N MET A 80 -12.22 -11.64 -3.31
CA MET A 80 -11.47 -10.42 -3.48
C MET A 80 -10.38 -10.35 -2.41
N ASP A 81 -9.14 -10.09 -2.80
CA ASP A 81 -8.06 -9.90 -1.84
C ASP A 81 -8.10 -8.50 -1.19
N PRO A 82 -7.30 -8.27 -0.12
CA PRO A 82 -7.28 -6.98 0.56
C PRO A 82 -6.89 -5.80 -0.34
N ALA A 83 -5.95 -5.98 -1.29
CA ALA A 83 -5.53 -4.91 -2.19
C ALA A 83 -6.65 -4.54 -3.16
N ASP A 84 -7.36 -5.53 -3.73
CA ASP A 84 -8.50 -5.30 -4.61
C ASP A 84 -9.66 -4.59 -3.90
N ARG A 85 -9.85 -4.85 -2.59
CA ARG A 85 -10.85 -4.13 -1.78
C ARG A 85 -10.53 -2.64 -1.66
N LEU A 86 -9.25 -2.30 -1.47
CA LEU A 86 -8.81 -0.90 -1.40
C LEU A 86 -8.98 -0.19 -2.74
N GLU A 87 -8.61 -0.87 -3.84
CA GLU A 87 -8.81 -0.34 -5.20
C GLU A 87 -10.30 -0.13 -5.50
N LEU A 88 -11.16 -1.11 -5.22
CA LEU A 88 -12.60 -0.99 -5.40
C LEU A 88 -13.19 0.15 -4.55
N ALA A 89 -12.71 0.32 -3.32
CA ALA A 89 -13.14 1.42 -2.46
C ALA A 89 -12.74 2.78 -3.05
N ALA A 90 -11.52 2.90 -3.56
CA ALA A 90 -11.05 4.09 -4.25
C ALA A 90 -11.88 4.37 -5.52
N ASP A 91 -12.10 3.37 -6.38
CA ASP A 91 -12.93 3.49 -7.58
C ASP A 91 -14.34 4.02 -7.28
N ARG A 92 -14.98 3.45 -6.25
CA ARG A 92 -16.33 3.87 -5.85
C ARG A 92 -16.36 5.30 -5.33
N LEU A 93 -15.36 5.67 -4.54
CA LEU A 93 -15.27 7.01 -3.97
C LEU A 93 -14.97 8.06 -5.05
N GLU A 94 -14.02 7.79 -5.93
CA GLU A 94 -13.68 8.64 -7.07
C GLU A 94 -14.87 8.81 -8.02
N ALA A 95 -15.60 7.71 -8.32
CA ALA A 95 -16.79 7.76 -9.15
C ALA A 95 -17.93 8.55 -8.50
N ALA A 96 -18.12 8.42 -7.18
CA ALA A 96 -19.12 9.20 -6.45
C ALA A 96 -18.78 10.70 -6.45
N LEU A 97 -17.51 11.04 -6.25
CA LEU A 97 -17.02 12.42 -6.35
C LEU A 97 -17.24 13.01 -7.74
N ALA A 98 -16.88 12.28 -8.80
CA ALA A 98 -17.04 12.74 -10.17
C ALA A 98 -18.51 13.01 -10.55
N ARG A 99 -19.45 12.30 -9.94
CA ARG A 99 -20.90 12.50 -10.14
C ARG A 99 -21.53 13.51 -9.17
N GLY A 100 -20.79 13.97 -8.16
CA GLY A 100 -21.35 14.79 -7.08
C GLY A 100 -22.30 14.01 -6.14
N GLU A 101 -22.25 12.70 -6.16
CA GLU A 101 -23.13 11.77 -5.43
C GLU A 101 -22.44 11.16 -4.21
N LEU A 102 -21.66 11.97 -3.47
CA LEU A 102 -21.02 11.49 -2.26
C LEU A 102 -22.08 11.04 -1.25
N PRO A 103 -21.99 9.81 -0.70
CA PRO A 103 -22.93 9.34 0.31
C PRO A 103 -23.01 10.26 1.51
N ASP A 104 -24.23 10.55 2.00
CA ASP A 104 -24.46 11.52 3.09
C ASP A 104 -23.66 11.17 4.37
N PHE A 105 -23.51 9.86 4.65
CA PHE A 105 -22.75 9.43 5.81
C PHE A 105 -21.26 9.80 5.76
N LEU A 106 -20.69 10.10 4.59
CA LEU A 106 -19.30 10.55 4.43
C LEU A 106 -19.15 12.08 4.49
N ARG A 107 -20.21 12.84 4.21
CA ARG A 107 -20.13 14.30 4.11
C ARG A 107 -19.78 15.01 5.43
N GLU A 108 -20.15 14.41 6.55
CA GLU A 108 -19.99 14.96 7.89
C GLU A 108 -19.03 14.11 8.76
N ARG A 109 -18.29 13.17 8.16
CA ARG A 109 -17.42 12.27 8.91
C ARG A 109 -15.98 12.75 8.89
N GLU A 110 -15.38 12.69 10.05
CA GLU A 110 -13.95 12.72 10.22
C GLU A 110 -13.39 11.30 10.22
N VAL A 111 -12.28 11.08 9.52
CA VAL A 111 -11.58 9.79 9.45
C VAL A 111 -10.26 9.89 10.18
N PHE A 112 -10.04 8.98 11.11
CA PHE A 112 -8.78 8.82 11.83
C PHE A 112 -8.05 7.60 11.30
N ILE A 113 -6.76 7.76 11.01
CA ILE A 113 -5.87 6.71 10.53
C ILE A 113 -4.69 6.64 11.47
N ASP A 114 -4.51 5.49 12.10
CA ASP A 114 -3.48 5.25 13.10
C ASP A 114 -2.74 3.93 12.81
N GLU A 115 -1.53 3.78 13.35
CA GLU A 115 -0.66 2.60 13.22
C GLU A 115 -0.22 2.25 11.77
N PHE A 116 -0.22 3.21 10.87
CA PHE A 116 0.34 3.04 9.54
C PHE A 116 1.72 3.67 9.43
N ASP A 117 2.73 2.84 9.26
CA ASP A 117 4.12 3.23 9.01
C ASP A 117 4.45 3.34 7.53
N THR A 118 3.63 2.72 6.67
CA THR A 118 3.83 2.72 5.21
C THR A 118 2.50 2.83 4.46
N PHE A 119 2.55 3.49 3.31
CA PHE A 119 1.43 3.57 2.37
C PHE A 119 1.88 3.02 1.00
N ASN A 120 1.43 1.81 0.67
CA ASN A 120 1.58 1.24 -0.67
C ASN A 120 0.63 1.93 -1.68
N ALA A 121 0.73 1.59 -2.98
CA ALA A 121 -0.02 2.28 -4.02
C ALA A 121 -1.56 2.23 -3.83
N PRO A 122 -2.20 1.09 -3.53
CA PRO A 122 -3.63 1.03 -3.24
C PRO A 122 -4.05 1.90 -2.05
N LYS A 123 -3.28 1.88 -0.96
CA LYS A 123 -3.53 2.73 0.21
C LYS A 123 -3.41 4.23 -0.13
N LYS A 124 -2.38 4.61 -0.91
CA LYS A 124 -2.18 6.00 -1.35
C LYS A 124 -3.33 6.46 -2.26
N ARG A 125 -3.80 5.61 -3.15
CA ARG A 125 -4.93 5.93 -4.03
C ARG A 125 -6.20 6.18 -3.23
N LEU A 126 -6.55 5.25 -2.32
CA LEU A 126 -7.71 5.42 -1.45
C LEU A 126 -7.58 6.67 -0.56
N MET A 127 -6.38 6.90 0.01
CA MET A 127 -6.11 8.11 0.79
C MET A 127 -6.34 9.38 -0.05
N GLY A 128 -5.88 9.41 -1.31
CA GLY A 128 -6.11 10.53 -2.20
C GLY A 128 -7.60 10.80 -2.44
N ALA A 129 -8.38 9.75 -2.69
CA ALA A 129 -9.83 9.83 -2.84
C ALA A 129 -10.52 10.32 -1.54
N MET A 130 -10.06 9.85 -0.38
CA MET A 130 -10.58 10.32 0.92
C MET A 130 -10.27 11.79 1.18
N LEU A 131 -9.04 12.24 0.87
CA LEU A 131 -8.64 13.65 1.02
C LEU A 131 -9.45 14.59 0.11
N ALA A 132 -9.89 14.12 -1.06
CA ALA A 132 -10.76 14.87 -1.95
C ALA A 132 -12.24 14.87 -1.51
N ALA A 133 -12.68 13.82 -0.80
CA ALA A 133 -14.08 13.58 -0.50
C ALA A 133 -14.51 14.06 0.90
N LEU A 134 -13.62 13.93 1.88
CA LEU A 134 -13.99 14.06 3.29
C LEU A 134 -13.60 15.44 3.83
N PRO A 135 -14.41 15.99 4.77
CA PRO A 135 -14.10 17.29 5.38
C PRO A 135 -12.82 17.27 6.20
N THR A 136 -12.52 16.16 6.85
CA THR A 136 -11.34 16.01 7.71
C THR A 136 -10.81 14.59 7.68
N VAL A 137 -9.48 14.48 7.48
CA VAL A 137 -8.72 13.22 7.61
C VAL A 137 -7.54 13.47 8.55
N THR A 138 -7.52 12.79 9.67
CA THR A 138 -6.46 12.89 10.68
C THR A 138 -5.60 11.64 10.63
N VAL A 139 -4.28 11.81 10.50
CA VAL A 139 -3.32 10.69 10.43
C VAL A 139 -2.34 10.82 11.59
N ALA A 140 -2.27 9.79 12.44
CA ALA A 140 -1.28 9.67 13.49
C ALA A 140 -0.02 8.95 12.96
N LEU A 141 1.14 9.52 13.25
CA LEU A 141 2.44 8.96 12.89
C LEU A 141 3.38 9.01 14.09
N CYS A 142 4.25 8.02 14.22
CA CYS A 142 5.32 8.02 15.22
C CYS A 142 6.45 8.92 14.73
N ASP A 143 6.67 10.07 15.39
CA ASP A 143 7.65 11.08 15.00
C ASP A 143 8.18 11.82 16.23
N ASP A 144 9.43 12.26 16.21
CA ASP A 144 10.06 13.08 17.26
C ASP A 144 9.74 14.59 17.13
N GLY A 145 9.05 14.99 16.07
CA GLY A 145 8.75 16.38 15.76
C GLY A 145 9.93 17.20 15.22
N ALA A 146 11.09 16.58 15.03
CA ALA A 146 12.23 17.24 14.40
C ALA A 146 12.03 17.40 12.88
N PRO A 147 12.59 18.45 12.25
CA PRO A 147 12.51 18.61 10.81
C PRO A 147 13.15 17.42 10.06
N MET A 148 12.57 17.06 8.92
CA MET A 148 13.19 16.07 8.04
C MET A 148 14.47 16.63 7.43
N VAL A 149 15.58 15.91 7.57
CA VAL A 149 16.87 16.24 6.97
C VAL A 149 17.11 15.31 5.78
N PRO A 150 17.55 15.81 4.61
CA PRO A 150 17.91 14.98 3.47
C PRO A 150 19.01 13.96 3.84
N GLY A 151 18.75 12.67 3.55
CA GLY A 151 19.69 11.60 3.88
C GLY A 151 19.64 11.13 5.33
N ASP A 152 18.66 11.59 6.13
CA ASP A 152 18.43 11.08 7.48
C ASP A 152 18.05 9.60 7.45
N MET A 153 18.77 8.82 8.24
CA MET A 153 18.55 7.38 8.45
C MET A 153 18.11 7.09 9.90
N GLY A 154 17.71 8.12 10.64
CA GLY A 154 17.25 8.02 12.01
C GLY A 154 15.96 7.20 12.16
N LEU A 155 15.63 6.87 13.42
CA LEU A 155 14.49 6.01 13.79
C LEU A 155 13.17 6.49 13.15
N PHE A 156 12.95 7.79 13.07
CA PHE A 156 11.71 8.39 12.57
C PHE A 156 11.78 8.83 11.10
N SER A 157 12.88 8.55 10.38
CA SER A 157 13.04 8.96 8.99
C SER A 157 11.92 8.46 8.07
N GLY A 158 11.47 7.21 8.27
CA GLY A 158 10.34 6.62 7.54
C GLY A 158 9.03 7.38 7.77
N ALA A 159 8.69 7.67 9.02
CA ALA A 159 7.49 8.42 9.37
C ALA A 159 7.51 9.85 8.80
N LYS A 160 8.66 10.52 8.84
CA LYS A 160 8.86 11.84 8.23
C LYS A 160 8.66 11.82 6.72
N GLN A 161 9.16 10.78 6.04
CA GLN A 161 8.93 10.58 4.60
C GLN A 161 7.43 10.35 4.30
N VAL A 162 6.75 9.52 5.10
CA VAL A 162 5.30 9.30 4.97
C VAL A 162 4.54 10.62 5.17
N ALA A 163 4.87 11.39 6.21
CA ALA A 163 4.25 12.70 6.45
C ALA A 163 4.43 13.66 5.25
N ALA A 164 5.62 13.69 4.65
CA ALA A 164 5.89 14.51 3.47
C ALA A 164 5.07 14.04 2.26
N GLN A 165 4.98 12.72 2.03
CA GLN A 165 4.15 12.13 0.96
C GLN A 165 2.67 12.45 1.14
N LEU A 166 2.15 12.35 2.37
CA LEU A 166 0.74 12.65 2.68
C LEU A 166 0.43 14.14 2.45
N ARG A 167 1.33 15.06 2.83
CA ARG A 167 1.16 16.49 2.53
C ARG A 167 1.16 16.76 1.03
N GLN A 168 2.02 16.09 0.27
CA GLN A 168 2.02 16.19 -1.19
C GLN A 168 0.72 15.64 -1.79
N LEU A 169 0.25 14.50 -1.28
CA LEU A 169 -1.00 13.89 -1.72
C LEU A 169 -2.21 14.79 -1.41
N ALA A 170 -2.24 15.42 -0.22
CA ALA A 170 -3.27 16.38 0.16
C ALA A 170 -3.34 17.54 -0.85
N ARG A 171 -2.21 18.19 -1.11
CA ARG A 171 -2.13 19.29 -2.10
C ARG A 171 -2.60 18.88 -3.48
N LYS A 172 -2.19 17.67 -3.94
CA LYS A 172 -2.62 17.12 -5.24
C LYS A 172 -4.14 16.94 -5.33
N ASN A 173 -4.79 16.65 -4.22
CA ASN A 173 -6.23 16.42 -4.13
C ASN A 173 -7.03 17.62 -3.61
N GLY A 174 -6.42 18.80 -3.56
CA GLY A 174 -7.10 20.05 -3.18
C GLY A 174 -7.39 20.18 -1.68
N ALA A 175 -6.76 19.36 -0.84
CA ALA A 175 -6.91 19.41 0.60
C ALA A 175 -5.75 20.23 1.25
N ASP A 176 -6.09 21.04 2.24
CA ASP A 176 -5.11 21.79 3.03
C ASP A 176 -4.57 20.93 4.18
N ALA A 177 -3.27 20.90 4.35
CA ALA A 177 -2.64 20.21 5.48
C ALA A 177 -2.50 21.19 6.65
N ALA A 178 -3.13 20.85 7.77
CA ALA A 178 -2.98 21.58 9.03
C ALA A 178 -1.55 21.47 9.59
N VAL A 179 -1.23 22.35 10.53
CA VAL A 179 0.01 22.26 11.31
C VAL A 179 -0.08 20.99 12.18
N PRO A 180 0.95 20.12 12.18
CA PRO A 180 0.93 18.90 12.98
C PRO A 180 0.83 19.20 14.48
N GLU A 181 0.02 18.43 15.17
CA GLU A 181 -0.04 18.43 16.62
C GLU A 181 0.93 17.37 17.17
N LEU A 182 1.81 17.76 18.09
CA LEU A 182 2.75 16.87 18.74
C LEU A 182 2.18 16.38 20.06
N LEU A 183 1.88 15.10 20.15
CA LEU A 183 1.44 14.43 21.36
C LEU A 183 2.65 14.08 22.22
N ARG A 184 2.98 14.95 23.19
CA ARG A 184 4.21 14.82 24.02
C ARG A 184 4.03 13.99 25.29
N ARG A 185 2.80 13.53 25.58
CA ARG A 185 2.53 12.70 26.76
C ARG A 185 2.55 11.23 26.40
N ASP A 186 3.49 10.51 26.94
CA ASP A 186 3.47 9.05 26.90
C ASP A 186 2.42 8.50 27.90
N LEU A 187 1.20 8.34 27.40
CA LEU A 187 0.12 7.72 28.16
C LEU A 187 0.13 6.19 28.07
N ARG A 188 0.82 5.63 27.07
CA ARG A 188 0.89 4.17 26.83
C ARG A 188 1.72 3.48 27.91
N HIS A 189 2.80 4.09 28.35
CA HIS A 189 3.75 3.50 29.29
C HIS A 189 3.69 4.12 30.70
N LYS A 190 2.64 4.91 30.99
CA LYS A 190 2.49 5.60 32.29
C LYS A 190 2.61 4.68 33.50
N ASP A 191 2.16 3.41 33.38
CA ASP A 191 2.18 2.39 34.42
C ASP A 191 3.35 1.40 34.26
N ALA A 192 4.29 1.65 33.33
CA ALA A 192 5.41 0.78 33.02
C ALA A 192 6.72 1.60 32.85
N PRO A 193 7.30 2.11 33.96
CA PRO A 193 8.45 3.03 33.90
C PRO A 193 9.69 2.42 33.22
N GLY A 194 9.86 1.10 33.27
CA GLY A 194 10.95 0.42 32.55
C GLY A 194 10.79 0.49 31.05
N LEU A 195 9.58 0.44 30.52
CA LEU A 195 9.31 0.61 29.09
C LEU A 195 9.48 2.08 28.67
N ALA A 196 9.05 3.02 29.50
CA ALA A 196 9.27 4.46 29.25
C ALA A 196 10.78 4.77 29.14
N ALA A 197 11.61 4.22 30.02
CA ALA A 197 13.07 4.36 29.95
C ALA A 197 13.67 3.76 28.67
N VAL A 198 13.17 2.62 28.19
CA VAL A 198 13.61 2.02 26.92
C VAL A 198 13.22 2.92 25.75
N THR A 199 12.02 3.47 25.74
CA THR A 199 11.57 4.41 24.70
C THR A 199 12.47 5.64 24.67
N GLU A 200 12.75 6.25 25.84
CA GLU A 200 13.63 7.40 25.95
C GLU A 200 15.04 7.09 25.47
N LEU A 201 15.59 5.91 25.80
CA LEU A 201 16.88 5.46 25.30
C LEU A 201 16.91 5.34 23.77
N LEU A 202 15.86 4.79 23.16
CA LEU A 202 15.75 4.63 21.71
C LEU A 202 15.63 5.98 20.99
N GLU A 203 14.95 6.95 21.60
CA GLU A 203 14.75 8.28 21.02
C GLU A 203 15.98 9.19 21.18
N THR A 204 16.64 9.14 22.33
CA THR A 204 17.71 10.08 22.67
C THR A 204 19.11 9.48 22.56
N GLY A 205 19.22 8.15 22.56
CA GLY A 205 20.51 7.44 22.66
C GLY A 205 21.22 7.57 24.01
N THR A 206 20.53 8.13 25.02
CA THR A 206 21.06 8.35 26.37
C THR A 206 20.13 7.74 27.43
N CYS A 207 20.71 7.16 28.48
CA CYS A 207 19.98 6.70 29.68
C CYS A 207 20.10 7.72 30.77
#